data_626b11f227eb9a55e311315d530e34f9
#
_entry.id   626b11f227eb9a55e311315d530e34f9
#
_cell.length_a   1.000
_cell.length_b   1.000
_cell.length_c   1.000
_cell.angle_alpha   90.00
_cell.angle_beta   90.00
_cell.angle_gamma   90.00
#
_symmetry.space_group_name_H-M   'P 1'
#
loop_
_entity.id
_entity.type
_entity.pdbx_description
1 polymer ?
#
loop_
_entity_poly.entity_id
_entity_poly.type
_entity_poly.pdbx_seq_one_letter_code
_entity_poly.pdbx_strand_id
1 'polypeptide(L)'
;QARMKAENLKNENELQSYFIHRMESILKEKGKKLIGWDEIIDGGLAPDATVMSWRGMEGGIKSAKAGHHVIMTPTEHCYIDLWQGEPSVEPDTYSMCRLKDSYSFNPVPDSVPAEMILGGQGNLWAESVPTFRHAEYMTWPRGWALAEVLWTGPSKTDWDRFWPRVERHFVRADQAQINYARSMYNAIVTPYYTEDGVLEIKLDSELGNLDIYYTFDNTDPDNFTPKYEAPLRIPKNATWLRIVTYRDNKPIGKVITLTIKELEKRADNTRHVVGNL
;
A
#
# COMPACT_ATOMS: atom_id res chain seq x y z
N GLN A 1 31.14 -15.58 12.43
CA GLN A 1 31.38 -16.59 13.48
C GLN A 1 32.52 -16.17 14.43
N ALA A 2 33.67 -15.68 13.95
CA ALA A 2 34.79 -15.29 14.81
C ALA A 2 34.41 -14.18 15.82
N ARG A 3 33.73 -13.13 15.34
CA ARG A 3 33.23 -12.05 16.21
C ARG A 3 32.20 -12.54 17.22
N MET A 4 31.26 -13.41 16.80
CA MET A 4 30.27 -13.99 17.71
C MET A 4 30.92 -14.74 18.87
N LYS A 5 31.99 -15.53 18.58
CA LYS A 5 32.75 -16.21 19.64
C LYS A 5 33.49 -15.23 20.57
N ALA A 6 34.10 -14.20 20.00
CA ALA A 6 34.86 -13.21 20.77
C ALA A 6 33.99 -12.39 21.71
N GLU A 7 32.76 -12.08 21.32
CA GLU A 7 31.81 -11.26 22.08
C GLU A 7 30.75 -12.12 22.82
N ASN A 8 30.88 -13.45 22.78
CA ASN A 8 29.94 -14.41 23.40
C ASN A 8 28.49 -14.24 22.96
N LEU A 9 28.28 -13.98 21.66
CA LEU A 9 26.95 -13.80 21.05
C LEU A 9 26.38 -15.15 20.61
N LYS A 10 25.09 -15.38 20.87
CA LYS A 10 24.41 -16.68 20.67
C LYS A 10 24.05 -16.96 19.22
N ASN A 11 23.68 -15.90 18.48
CA ASN A 11 23.16 -15.99 17.10
C ASN A 11 23.41 -14.72 16.31
N GLU A 12 23.01 -14.70 15.04
CA GLU A 12 23.18 -13.60 14.11
C GLU A 12 22.35 -12.35 14.52
N ASN A 13 21.22 -12.53 15.18
CA ASN A 13 20.41 -11.40 15.67
C ASN A 13 21.16 -10.65 16.78
N GLU A 14 21.81 -11.37 17.69
CA GLU A 14 22.68 -10.75 18.72
C GLU A 14 23.92 -10.09 18.08
N LEU A 15 24.46 -10.64 16.99
CA LEU A 15 25.54 -10.00 16.24
C LEU A 15 25.08 -8.70 15.58
N GLN A 16 23.88 -8.68 15.01
CA GLN A 16 23.27 -7.45 14.47
C GLN A 16 23.10 -6.41 15.57
N SER A 17 22.52 -6.80 16.72
CA SER A 17 22.35 -5.92 17.87
C SER A 17 23.69 -5.37 18.35
N TYR A 18 24.72 -6.21 18.49
CA TYR A 18 26.07 -5.77 18.83
C TYR A 18 26.59 -4.70 17.85
N PHE A 19 26.40 -4.90 16.54
CA PHE A 19 26.78 -3.92 15.53
C PHE A 19 26.02 -2.60 15.72
N ILE A 20 24.70 -2.66 15.90
CA ILE A 20 23.84 -1.48 16.08
C ILE A 20 24.22 -0.70 17.35
N HIS A 21 24.48 -1.36 18.47
CA HIS A 21 24.98 -0.69 19.69
C HIS A 21 26.29 0.05 19.46
N ARG A 22 27.20 -0.50 18.67
CA ARG A 22 28.44 0.19 18.30
C ARG A 22 28.20 1.42 17.43
N MET A 23 27.24 1.31 16.46
CA MET A 23 26.86 2.45 15.63
C MET A 23 26.18 3.54 16.48
N GLU A 24 25.32 3.19 17.42
CA GLU A 24 24.72 4.14 18.36
C GLU A 24 25.80 4.89 19.15
N SER A 25 26.78 4.18 19.70
CA SER A 25 27.88 4.80 20.44
C SER A 25 28.64 5.83 19.60
N ILE A 26 28.95 5.50 18.35
CA ILE A 26 29.63 6.40 17.41
C ILE A 26 28.76 7.64 17.10
N LEU A 27 27.45 7.44 16.89
CA LEU A 27 26.51 8.55 16.64
C LEU A 27 26.41 9.45 17.86
N LYS A 28 26.33 8.87 19.06
CA LYS A 28 26.27 9.61 20.33
C LYS A 28 27.49 10.50 20.55
N GLU A 29 28.72 10.01 20.22
CA GLU A 29 29.94 10.82 20.25
C GLU A 29 29.88 12.03 19.30
N LYS A 30 29.06 11.94 18.23
CA LYS A 30 28.81 13.03 17.27
C LYS A 30 27.56 13.85 17.59
N GLY A 31 26.95 13.67 18.77
CA GLY A 31 25.74 14.37 19.17
C GLY A 31 24.49 14.02 18.33
N LYS A 32 24.49 12.82 17.72
CA LYS A 32 23.37 12.31 16.89
C LYS A 32 22.66 11.16 17.60
N LYS A 33 21.38 10.95 17.25
CA LYS A 33 20.59 9.80 17.67
C LYS A 33 20.51 8.78 16.55
N LEU A 34 20.46 7.50 16.91
CA LEU A 34 20.24 6.40 15.99
C LEU A 34 18.75 6.34 15.60
N ILE A 35 18.47 6.21 14.32
CA ILE A 35 17.18 5.75 13.80
C ILE A 35 17.47 4.51 12.95
N GLY A 36 16.75 3.40 13.18
CA GLY A 36 16.91 2.17 12.41
C GLY A 36 15.56 1.57 12.04
N TRP A 37 15.56 0.84 10.93
CA TRP A 37 14.43 0.02 10.51
C TRP A 37 14.13 -1.02 11.60
N ASP A 38 12.92 -1.55 11.66
CA ASP A 38 12.46 -2.37 12.77
C ASP A 38 13.18 -3.73 12.93
N GLU A 39 14.07 -4.11 12.00
CA GLU A 39 15.00 -5.23 12.18
C GLU A 39 15.96 -5.04 13.36
N ILE A 40 16.21 -3.78 13.78
CA ILE A 40 17.04 -3.52 14.96
C ILE A 40 16.41 -4.02 16.26
N ILE A 41 15.13 -4.40 16.24
CA ILE A 41 14.43 -5.03 17.39
C ILE A 41 14.94 -6.46 17.59
N ASP A 42 15.34 -7.13 16.51
CA ASP A 42 15.77 -8.51 16.52
C ASP A 42 17.15 -8.62 17.21
N GLY A 43 17.22 -9.27 18.38
CA GLY A 43 18.45 -9.37 19.18
C GLY A 43 18.64 -8.29 20.25
N GLY A 44 17.72 -7.34 20.35
CA GLY A 44 17.67 -6.31 21.38
C GLY A 44 17.97 -4.90 20.90
N LEU A 45 17.11 -3.95 21.28
CA LEU A 45 17.27 -2.54 20.92
C LEU A 45 18.42 -1.87 21.67
N ALA A 46 19.16 -1.01 20.95
CA ALA A 46 20.07 -0.06 21.56
C ALA A 46 19.27 0.97 22.39
N PRO A 47 19.78 1.40 23.58
CA PRO A 47 18.97 2.11 24.60
C PRO A 47 18.27 3.38 24.12
N ASP A 48 18.92 4.18 23.26
CA ASP A 48 18.40 5.47 22.80
C ASP A 48 17.87 5.41 21.35
N ALA A 49 17.77 4.21 20.76
CA ALA A 49 17.39 4.02 19.36
C ALA A 49 15.92 4.40 19.12
N THR A 50 15.66 5.10 18.01
CA THR A 50 14.34 5.30 17.44
C THR A 50 14.09 4.24 16.39
N VAL A 51 12.89 3.66 16.36
CA VAL A 51 12.52 2.55 15.46
C VAL A 51 11.65 3.07 14.32
N MET A 52 12.00 2.71 13.08
CA MET A 52 11.11 2.87 11.91
C MET A 52 10.39 1.56 11.64
N SER A 53 9.09 1.51 11.93
CA SER A 53 8.26 0.30 11.76
C SER A 53 7.73 0.22 10.34
N TRP A 54 8.26 -0.72 9.55
CA TRP A 54 7.89 -0.89 8.14
C TRP A 54 7.23 -2.25 7.85
N ARG A 55 7.58 -3.30 8.61
CA ARG A 55 6.98 -4.65 8.51
C ARG A 55 5.58 -4.70 9.15
N GLY A 56 4.76 -3.67 8.96
CA GLY A 56 3.49 -3.45 9.65
C GLY A 56 3.65 -2.59 10.91
N MET A 57 2.60 -2.56 11.73
CA MET A 57 2.53 -1.71 12.93
C MET A 57 3.14 -2.35 14.18
N GLU A 58 3.25 -3.68 14.22
CA GLU A 58 3.58 -4.46 15.42
C GLU A 58 4.96 -4.11 16.02
N GLY A 59 5.97 -3.97 15.17
CA GLY A 59 7.33 -3.58 15.59
C GLY A 59 7.33 -2.23 16.29
N GLY A 60 6.60 -1.26 15.73
CA GLY A 60 6.44 0.07 16.31
C GLY A 60 5.68 0.04 17.63
N ILE A 61 4.57 -0.68 17.70
CA ILE A 61 3.77 -0.83 18.92
C ILE A 61 4.63 -1.43 20.04
N LYS A 62 5.37 -2.49 19.76
CA LYS A 62 6.28 -3.15 20.72
C LYS A 62 7.36 -2.19 21.21
N SER A 63 7.97 -1.43 20.30
CA SER A 63 9.04 -0.48 20.61
C SER A 63 8.54 0.71 21.44
N ALA A 64 7.37 1.27 21.09
CA ALA A 64 6.76 2.36 21.84
C ALA A 64 6.41 1.94 23.27
N LYS A 65 5.85 0.75 23.46
CA LYS A 65 5.57 0.17 24.79
C LYS A 65 6.84 -0.09 25.60
N ALA A 66 7.97 -0.32 24.95
CA ALA A 66 9.28 -0.47 25.58
C ALA A 66 9.98 0.88 25.88
N GLY A 67 9.35 2.02 25.55
CA GLY A 67 9.87 3.35 25.84
C GLY A 67 10.74 3.96 24.73
N HIS A 68 10.74 3.37 23.53
CA HIS A 68 11.46 3.91 22.36
C HIS A 68 10.56 4.77 21.50
N HIS A 69 11.10 5.87 20.99
CA HIS A 69 10.41 6.64 19.95
C HIS A 69 10.27 5.85 18.65
N VAL A 70 9.18 6.09 17.94
CA VAL A 70 8.82 5.36 16.72
C VAL A 70 8.43 6.31 15.60
N ILE A 71 8.83 5.97 14.37
CA ILE A 71 8.29 6.50 13.13
C ILE A 71 7.52 5.36 12.47
N MET A 72 6.23 5.57 12.24
CA MET A 72 5.37 4.58 11.59
C MET A 72 5.44 4.72 10.08
N THR A 73 5.82 3.64 9.39
CA THR A 73 5.94 3.60 7.94
C THR A 73 5.56 2.22 7.38
N PRO A 74 4.41 1.66 7.79
CA PRO A 74 4.02 0.30 7.41
C PRO A 74 3.80 0.20 5.90
N THR A 75 4.26 -0.92 5.32
CA THR A 75 4.24 -1.17 3.88
C THR A 75 2.86 -0.98 3.27
N GLU A 76 1.82 -1.49 3.93
CA GLU A 76 0.43 -1.46 3.48
C GLU A 76 -0.18 -0.06 3.34
N HIS A 77 0.43 0.96 3.94
CA HIS A 77 -0.06 2.33 3.92
C HIS A 77 0.93 3.35 3.35
N CYS A 78 2.22 3.12 3.59
CA CYS A 78 3.26 4.14 3.43
C CYS A 78 4.23 3.88 2.27
N TYR A 79 4.19 2.69 1.65
CA TYR A 79 5.08 2.36 0.52
C TYR A 79 4.45 2.83 -0.78
N ILE A 80 4.91 3.98 -1.25
CA ILE A 80 4.39 4.64 -2.45
C ILE A 80 5.13 4.26 -3.73
N ASP A 81 5.97 3.23 -3.68
CA ASP A 81 6.58 2.51 -4.81
C ASP A 81 5.76 1.28 -5.25
N LEU A 82 4.63 1.00 -4.60
CA LEU A 82 3.73 -0.12 -4.89
C LEU A 82 2.65 0.25 -5.91
N TRP A 83 1.96 -0.76 -6.49
CA TRP A 83 0.82 -0.53 -7.38
C TRP A 83 -0.27 0.31 -6.72
N GLN A 84 -0.78 1.29 -7.44
CA GLN A 84 -1.89 2.14 -7.01
C GLN A 84 -3.26 1.61 -7.46
N GLY A 85 -3.28 0.67 -8.36
CA GLY A 85 -4.46 0.09 -8.97
C GLY A 85 -4.23 -1.31 -9.50
N GLU A 86 -5.02 -1.74 -10.47
CA GLU A 86 -4.91 -3.06 -11.09
C GLU A 86 -3.54 -3.23 -11.77
N PRO A 87 -2.74 -4.26 -11.41
CA PRO A 87 -1.38 -4.43 -11.92
C PRO A 87 -1.26 -4.45 -13.45
N SER A 88 -2.26 -4.97 -14.16
CA SER A 88 -2.26 -5.06 -15.63
C SER A 88 -2.25 -3.69 -16.34
N VAL A 89 -2.55 -2.62 -15.62
CA VAL A 89 -2.60 -1.23 -16.15
C VAL A 89 -1.74 -0.25 -15.37
N GLU A 90 -0.92 -0.75 -14.44
CA GLU A 90 0.03 0.01 -13.65
C GLU A 90 1.48 -0.25 -14.09
N PRO A 91 2.43 0.65 -13.78
CA PRO A 91 3.86 0.35 -13.88
C PRO A 91 4.24 -0.86 -13.02
N ASP A 92 5.21 -1.65 -13.49
CA ASP A 92 5.60 -2.89 -12.82
C ASP A 92 6.22 -2.64 -11.44
N THR A 93 5.73 -3.41 -10.45
CA THR A 93 6.24 -3.43 -9.07
C THR A 93 5.80 -4.75 -8.41
N TYR A 94 5.82 -4.87 -7.08
CA TYR A 94 5.72 -6.17 -6.40
C TYR A 94 4.52 -6.32 -5.44
N SER A 95 3.82 -5.25 -5.08
CA SER A 95 2.69 -5.30 -4.14
C SER A 95 1.75 -4.10 -4.34
N MET A 96 0.69 -4.01 -3.53
CA MET A 96 -0.40 -3.04 -3.66
C MET A 96 -0.44 -2.09 -2.47
N CYS A 97 -0.60 -0.79 -2.76
CA CYS A 97 -0.99 0.25 -1.81
C CYS A 97 -1.82 1.29 -2.56
N ARG A 98 -3.14 1.24 -2.42
CA ARG A 98 -4.06 2.16 -3.09
C ARG A 98 -4.09 3.52 -2.40
N LEU A 99 -4.71 4.51 -3.04
CA LEU A 99 -4.90 5.82 -2.44
C LEU A 99 -5.67 5.75 -1.12
N LYS A 100 -6.74 4.94 -1.06
CA LYS A 100 -7.56 4.76 0.12
C LYS A 100 -6.79 4.05 1.25
N ASP A 101 -5.86 3.15 0.91
CA ASP A 101 -5.00 2.48 1.90
C ASP A 101 -4.09 3.51 2.59
N SER A 102 -3.44 4.39 1.82
CA SER A 102 -2.63 5.48 2.38
C SER A 102 -3.47 6.47 3.20
N TYR A 103 -4.70 6.77 2.79
CA TYR A 103 -5.59 7.67 3.51
C TYR A 103 -6.18 7.06 4.79
N SER A 104 -6.30 5.74 4.87
CA SER A 104 -6.77 5.01 6.06
C SER A 104 -5.69 4.82 7.13
N PHE A 105 -4.47 5.29 6.88
CA PHE A 105 -3.36 5.15 7.81
C PHE A 105 -3.62 5.84 9.15
N ASN A 106 -3.47 5.09 10.24
CA ASN A 106 -3.45 5.63 11.60
C ASN A 106 -2.05 5.47 12.20
N PRO A 107 -1.23 6.52 12.24
CA PRO A 107 0.12 6.43 12.79
C PRO A 107 0.17 6.24 14.31
N VAL A 108 -0.93 6.53 15.02
CA VAL A 108 -0.99 6.49 16.48
C VAL A 108 -2.09 5.51 16.93
N PRO A 109 -1.80 4.20 17.00
CA PRO A 109 -2.75 3.22 17.52
C PRO A 109 -3.13 3.51 18.98
N ASP A 110 -4.38 3.24 19.36
CA ASP A 110 -4.89 3.48 20.73
C ASP A 110 -4.10 2.73 21.81
N SER A 111 -3.37 1.68 21.44
CA SER A 111 -2.62 0.83 22.36
C SER A 111 -1.25 1.38 22.79
N VAL A 112 -0.82 2.55 22.26
CA VAL A 112 0.50 3.14 22.56
C VAL A 112 0.37 4.61 23.01
N PRO A 113 1.30 5.10 23.86
CA PRO A 113 1.36 6.51 24.21
C PRO A 113 1.68 7.37 22.97
N ALA A 114 0.86 8.38 22.71
CA ALA A 114 0.99 9.21 21.50
C ALA A 114 2.34 9.95 21.44
N GLU A 115 2.90 10.32 22.58
CA GLU A 115 4.20 10.99 22.71
C GLU A 115 5.39 10.13 22.24
N MET A 116 5.22 8.80 22.18
CA MET A 116 6.24 7.90 21.66
C MET A 116 6.26 7.86 20.13
N ILE A 117 5.21 8.32 19.46
CA ILE A 117 5.11 8.32 18.00
C ILE A 117 5.52 9.68 17.45
N LEU A 118 6.66 9.72 16.80
CA LEU A 118 7.18 10.95 16.17
C LEU A 118 6.42 11.35 14.90
N GLY A 119 5.68 10.41 14.30
CA GLY A 119 4.90 10.60 13.10
C GLY A 119 5.00 9.40 12.16
N GLY A 120 4.83 9.67 10.86
CA GLY A 120 4.95 8.67 9.80
C GLY A 120 5.78 9.17 8.63
N GLN A 121 6.12 8.24 7.72
CA GLN A 121 6.89 8.53 6.52
C GLN A 121 6.36 7.73 5.33
N GLY A 122 6.20 8.39 4.18
CA GLY A 122 5.99 7.72 2.90
C GLY A 122 7.33 7.34 2.27
N ASN A 123 7.46 6.09 1.78
CA ASN A 123 8.68 5.56 1.19
C ASN A 123 8.50 5.34 -0.31
N LEU A 124 9.37 5.97 -1.11
CA LEU A 124 9.50 5.73 -2.54
C LEU A 124 10.84 5.06 -2.80
N TRP A 125 10.87 3.73 -2.82
CA TRP A 125 12.05 2.96 -3.18
C TRP A 125 12.26 3.00 -4.70
N ALA A 126 13.50 3.07 -5.12
CA ALA A 126 13.85 3.45 -6.50
C ALA A 126 14.11 2.28 -7.44
N GLU A 127 14.01 1.04 -6.98
CA GLU A 127 14.34 -0.17 -7.76
C GLU A 127 13.55 -0.24 -9.07
N SER A 128 12.27 0.15 -9.03
CA SER A 128 11.39 0.15 -10.20
C SER A 128 11.01 1.56 -10.68
N VAL A 129 11.75 2.60 -10.27
CA VAL A 129 11.44 4.01 -10.58
C VAL A 129 12.56 4.64 -11.40
N PRO A 130 12.59 4.43 -12.73
CA PRO A 130 13.72 4.81 -13.58
C PRO A 130 13.81 6.29 -13.93
N THR A 131 12.74 7.06 -13.76
CA THR A 131 12.68 8.47 -14.18
C THR A 131 11.96 9.35 -13.17
N PHE A 132 12.23 10.66 -13.21
CA PHE A 132 11.54 11.63 -12.37
C PHE A 132 10.02 11.65 -12.63
N ARG A 133 9.60 11.56 -13.90
CA ARG A 133 8.16 11.46 -14.27
C ARG A 133 7.49 10.22 -13.68
N HIS A 134 8.23 9.10 -13.54
CA HIS A 134 7.74 7.91 -12.87
C HIS A 134 7.65 8.15 -11.35
N ALA A 135 8.65 8.79 -10.74
CA ALA A 135 8.61 9.16 -9.32
C ALA A 135 7.40 10.03 -8.98
N GLU A 136 7.09 11.03 -9.81
CA GLU A 136 5.88 11.83 -9.66
C GLU A 136 4.61 10.98 -9.71
N TYR A 137 4.50 10.09 -10.71
CA TYR A 137 3.37 9.17 -10.85
C TYR A 137 3.18 8.29 -9.60
N MET A 138 4.25 7.71 -9.10
CA MET A 138 4.20 6.83 -7.91
C MET A 138 3.88 7.60 -6.64
N THR A 139 4.36 8.84 -6.52
CA THR A 139 4.14 9.68 -5.34
C THR A 139 2.70 10.19 -5.26
N TRP A 140 2.16 10.70 -6.36
CA TRP A 140 0.85 11.36 -6.35
C TRP A 140 -0.26 10.45 -6.89
N PRO A 141 -1.42 10.42 -6.24
CA PRO A 141 -1.92 11.27 -5.12
C PRO A 141 -1.64 10.74 -3.71
N ARG A 142 -1.03 9.57 -3.50
CA ARG A 142 -0.81 8.97 -2.17
C ARG A 142 0.00 9.87 -1.23
N GLY A 143 0.96 10.61 -1.75
CA GLY A 143 1.69 11.61 -0.98
C GLY A 143 0.79 12.69 -0.37
N TRP A 144 -0.28 13.11 -1.07
CA TRP A 144 -1.28 14.03 -0.51
C TRP A 144 -2.11 13.37 0.59
N ALA A 145 -2.44 12.08 0.44
CA ALA A 145 -3.16 11.32 1.46
C ALA A 145 -2.34 11.22 2.76
N LEU A 146 -1.08 10.79 2.65
CA LEU A 146 -0.18 10.71 3.80
C LEU A 146 0.05 12.09 4.45
N ALA A 147 0.24 13.14 3.65
CA ALA A 147 0.41 14.50 4.16
C ALA A 147 -0.81 14.95 4.98
N GLU A 148 -2.04 14.68 4.49
CA GLU A 148 -3.25 15.05 5.22
C GLU A 148 -3.40 14.23 6.51
N VAL A 149 -3.24 12.92 6.44
CA VAL A 149 -3.37 12.04 7.61
C VAL A 149 -2.38 12.42 8.71
N LEU A 150 -1.11 12.65 8.34
CA LEU A 150 -0.07 13.01 9.29
C LEU A 150 -0.24 14.42 9.88
N TRP A 151 -0.87 15.33 9.13
CA TRP A 151 -1.12 16.69 9.58
C TRP A 151 -2.37 16.82 10.46
N THR A 152 -3.46 16.18 10.06
CA THR A 152 -4.77 16.34 10.73
C THR A 152 -5.03 15.32 11.82
N GLY A 153 -4.36 14.16 11.76
CA GLY A 153 -4.63 12.99 12.61
C GLY A 153 -5.86 12.20 12.16
N PRO A 154 -5.90 10.92 12.52
CA PRO A 154 -6.89 9.95 11.99
C PRO A 154 -8.34 10.26 12.40
N SER A 155 -8.57 10.90 13.54
CA SER A 155 -9.92 11.24 14.01
C SER A 155 -10.64 12.32 13.18
N LYS A 156 -9.93 12.98 12.28
CA LYS A 156 -10.45 14.06 11.41
C LYS A 156 -10.43 13.70 9.93
N THR A 157 -10.01 12.47 9.58
CA THR A 157 -10.01 12.01 8.20
C THR A 157 -11.43 11.67 7.76
N ASP A 158 -11.78 12.07 6.53
CA ASP A 158 -13.08 11.84 5.90
C ASP A 158 -12.85 11.60 4.41
N TRP A 159 -13.00 10.35 3.97
CA TRP A 159 -12.74 9.94 2.60
C TRP A 159 -13.60 10.71 1.59
N ASP A 160 -14.90 10.90 1.87
CA ASP A 160 -15.83 11.55 0.95
C ASP A 160 -15.56 13.05 0.81
N ARG A 161 -14.88 13.65 1.78
CA ARG A 161 -14.35 15.01 1.68
C ARG A 161 -12.95 15.06 1.08
N PHE A 162 -12.17 13.99 1.17
CA PHE A 162 -10.80 13.97 0.70
C PHE A 162 -10.71 13.82 -0.81
N TRP A 163 -11.31 12.79 -1.39
CA TRP A 163 -11.14 12.50 -2.82
C TRP A 163 -11.59 13.64 -3.75
N PRO A 164 -12.64 14.47 -3.47
CA PRO A 164 -12.94 15.63 -4.31
C PRO A 164 -11.84 16.71 -4.27
N ARG A 165 -11.07 16.78 -3.18
CA ARG A 165 -9.90 17.69 -3.10
C ARG A 165 -8.73 17.15 -3.90
N VAL A 166 -8.53 15.83 -3.95
CA VAL A 166 -7.56 15.20 -4.84
C VAL A 166 -7.84 15.58 -6.30
N GLU A 167 -9.10 15.54 -6.74
CA GLU A 167 -9.46 15.96 -8.10
C GLU A 167 -9.11 17.43 -8.39
N ARG A 168 -9.29 18.31 -7.41
CA ARG A 168 -8.86 19.72 -7.53
C ARG A 168 -7.33 19.83 -7.58
N HIS A 169 -6.61 18.95 -6.90
CA HIS A 169 -5.14 18.90 -6.99
C HIS A 169 -4.68 18.37 -8.34
N PHE A 170 -5.41 17.47 -9.00
CA PHE A 170 -5.11 17.05 -10.37
C PHE A 170 -5.09 18.24 -11.33
N VAL A 171 -6.06 19.16 -11.24
CA VAL A 171 -6.07 20.38 -12.05
C VAL A 171 -4.81 21.24 -11.81
N ARG A 172 -4.38 21.36 -10.55
CA ARG A 172 -3.15 22.10 -10.22
C ARG A 172 -1.89 21.38 -10.73
N ALA A 173 -1.86 20.04 -10.61
CA ALA A 173 -0.77 19.22 -11.11
C ALA A 173 -0.65 19.32 -12.63
N ASP A 174 -1.77 19.31 -13.37
CA ASP A 174 -1.80 19.53 -14.82
C ASP A 174 -1.21 20.89 -15.20
N GLN A 175 -1.60 21.96 -14.51
CA GLN A 175 -1.04 23.31 -14.71
C GLN A 175 0.45 23.39 -14.42
N ALA A 176 0.93 22.65 -13.41
CA ALA A 176 2.33 22.57 -13.02
C ALA A 176 3.12 21.51 -13.81
N GLN A 177 2.48 20.79 -14.74
CA GLN A 177 3.06 19.68 -15.51
C GLN A 177 3.63 18.54 -14.64
N ILE A 178 3.09 18.36 -13.43
CA ILE A 178 3.41 17.25 -12.51
C ILE A 178 2.63 16.03 -12.92
N ASN A 179 3.31 14.88 -13.06
CA ASN A 179 2.66 13.61 -13.35
C ASN A 179 1.98 13.04 -12.08
N TYR A 180 0.90 12.30 -12.26
CA TYR A 180 0.18 11.64 -11.17
C TYR A 180 -0.61 10.45 -11.66
N ALA A 181 -0.88 9.49 -10.77
CA ALA A 181 -1.72 8.37 -11.06
C ALA A 181 -3.21 8.73 -10.96
N ARG A 182 -4.00 8.19 -11.88
CA ARG A 182 -5.47 8.30 -11.88
C ARG A 182 -6.13 6.98 -11.46
N SER A 183 -5.38 6.12 -10.80
CA SER A 183 -5.75 4.74 -10.49
C SER A 183 -6.92 4.63 -9.53
N MET A 184 -7.23 5.67 -8.75
CA MET A 184 -8.41 5.76 -7.91
C MET A 184 -9.74 5.65 -8.69
N TYR A 185 -9.70 5.88 -10.01
CA TYR A 185 -10.87 5.69 -10.88
C TYR A 185 -10.99 4.28 -11.44
N ASN A 186 -9.96 3.45 -11.34
CA ASN A 186 -9.97 2.11 -11.91
C ASN A 186 -10.82 1.15 -11.08
N ALA A 187 -11.41 0.15 -11.75
CA ALA A 187 -12.10 -0.92 -11.06
C ALA A 187 -11.15 -1.73 -10.18
N ILE A 188 -11.67 -2.23 -9.08
CA ILE A 188 -11.02 -3.20 -8.20
C ILE A 188 -11.61 -4.57 -8.55
N VAL A 189 -10.74 -5.53 -8.85
CA VAL A 189 -11.15 -6.88 -9.29
C VAL A 189 -10.75 -7.90 -8.24
N THR A 190 -11.73 -8.54 -7.63
CA THR A 190 -11.53 -9.54 -6.57
C THR A 190 -12.17 -10.86 -6.99
N PRO A 191 -11.42 -11.78 -7.60
CA PRO A 191 -11.90 -13.12 -7.88
C PRO A 191 -11.88 -13.97 -6.61
N TYR A 192 -12.88 -14.82 -6.45
CA TYR A 192 -12.99 -15.76 -5.33
C TYR A 192 -13.77 -16.99 -5.74
N TYR A 193 -13.60 -18.07 -5.00
CA TYR A 193 -14.44 -19.26 -5.15
C TYR A 193 -15.55 -19.26 -4.11
N THR A 194 -16.78 -19.56 -4.54
CA THR A 194 -17.89 -19.82 -3.64
C THR A 194 -17.70 -21.13 -2.88
N GLU A 195 -18.53 -21.41 -1.87
CA GLU A 195 -18.51 -22.66 -1.12
C GLU A 195 -18.68 -23.88 -2.05
N ASP A 196 -19.49 -23.76 -3.11
CA ASP A 196 -19.70 -24.79 -4.12
C ASP A 196 -18.56 -24.90 -5.15
N GLY A 197 -17.47 -24.12 -4.97
CA GLY A 197 -16.29 -24.16 -5.85
C GLY A 197 -16.48 -23.45 -7.19
N VAL A 198 -17.48 -22.58 -7.34
CA VAL A 198 -17.69 -21.76 -8.54
C VAL A 198 -16.84 -20.50 -8.45
N LEU A 199 -16.07 -20.19 -9.50
CA LEU A 199 -15.35 -18.91 -9.59
C LEU A 199 -16.34 -17.76 -9.82
N GLU A 200 -16.34 -16.81 -8.92
CA GLU A 200 -17.06 -15.55 -9.02
C GLU A 200 -16.11 -14.36 -8.92
N ILE A 201 -16.50 -13.24 -9.51
CA ILE A 201 -15.68 -12.02 -9.54
C ILE A 201 -16.49 -10.88 -8.94
N LYS A 202 -16.02 -10.37 -7.81
CA LYS A 202 -16.53 -9.11 -7.25
C LYS A 202 -15.79 -7.95 -7.91
N LEU A 203 -16.53 -6.95 -8.39
CA LEU A 203 -16.01 -5.67 -8.84
C LEU A 203 -16.35 -4.59 -7.82
N ASP A 204 -15.45 -3.65 -7.64
CA ASP A 204 -15.60 -2.52 -6.72
C ASP A 204 -14.82 -1.32 -7.27
N SER A 205 -14.87 -0.18 -6.58
CA SER A 205 -14.04 0.99 -6.85
C SER A 205 -13.74 1.75 -5.55
N GLU A 206 -12.65 2.53 -5.52
CA GLU A 206 -12.35 3.37 -4.36
C GLU A 206 -13.38 4.49 -4.19
N LEU A 207 -14.01 4.93 -5.28
CA LEU A 207 -14.99 6.01 -5.31
C LEU A 207 -16.41 5.43 -5.48
N GLY A 208 -17.30 5.75 -4.53
CA GLY A 208 -18.66 5.21 -4.52
C GLY A 208 -19.60 5.72 -5.62
N ASN A 209 -19.14 6.65 -6.49
CA ASN A 209 -19.94 7.27 -7.54
C ASN A 209 -19.56 6.85 -8.95
N LEU A 210 -18.93 5.67 -9.10
CA LEU A 210 -18.54 5.14 -10.40
C LEU A 210 -19.43 3.97 -10.80
N ASP A 211 -19.90 4.01 -12.05
CA ASP A 211 -20.51 2.87 -12.70
C ASP A 211 -19.43 1.96 -13.29
N ILE A 212 -19.59 0.65 -13.15
CA ILE A 212 -18.63 -0.34 -13.68
C ILE A 212 -19.33 -1.11 -14.80
N TYR A 213 -18.73 -1.08 -15.99
CA TYR A 213 -19.20 -1.84 -17.17
C TYR A 213 -18.22 -2.92 -17.54
N TYR A 214 -18.69 -4.03 -18.07
CA TYR A 214 -17.85 -5.18 -18.37
C TYR A 214 -18.29 -5.95 -19.61
N THR A 215 -17.36 -6.73 -20.18
CA THR A 215 -17.62 -7.68 -21.27
C THR A 215 -16.84 -8.97 -21.07
N PHE A 216 -17.38 -10.07 -21.62
CA PHE A 216 -16.69 -11.37 -21.71
C PHE A 216 -16.41 -11.81 -23.14
N ASP A 217 -16.80 -11.02 -24.13
CA ASP A 217 -16.70 -11.32 -25.57
C ASP A 217 -15.48 -10.68 -26.25
N ASN A 218 -14.58 -10.12 -25.42
CA ASN A 218 -13.36 -9.41 -25.85
C ASN A 218 -13.59 -8.08 -26.59
N THR A 219 -14.79 -7.53 -26.61
CA THR A 219 -15.04 -6.15 -27.02
C THR A 219 -14.70 -5.18 -25.89
N ASP A 220 -14.39 -3.91 -26.21
CA ASP A 220 -14.24 -2.88 -25.19
C ASP A 220 -15.58 -2.57 -24.54
N PRO A 221 -15.68 -2.63 -23.20
CA PRO A 221 -16.91 -2.27 -22.50
C PRO A 221 -17.17 -0.76 -22.59
N ASP A 222 -18.45 -0.41 -22.69
CA ASP A 222 -18.95 0.96 -22.68
C ASP A 222 -20.26 1.04 -21.86
N ASN A 223 -20.89 2.22 -21.84
CA ASN A 223 -22.13 2.42 -21.11
C ASN A 223 -23.39 1.78 -21.74
N PHE A 224 -23.25 1.02 -22.83
CA PHE A 224 -24.29 0.18 -23.45
C PHE A 224 -24.08 -1.31 -23.18
N THR A 225 -22.89 -1.69 -22.65
CA THR A 225 -22.62 -3.07 -22.21
C THR A 225 -23.17 -3.33 -20.82
N PRO A 226 -23.18 -4.58 -20.32
CA PRO A 226 -23.70 -4.87 -18.99
C PRO A 226 -23.00 -4.05 -17.90
N LYS A 227 -23.85 -3.45 -17.05
CA LYS A 227 -23.40 -2.76 -15.83
C LYS A 227 -23.28 -3.76 -14.70
N TYR A 228 -22.24 -3.63 -13.90
CA TYR A 228 -22.02 -4.46 -12.71
C TYR A 228 -23.00 -4.12 -11.60
N GLU A 229 -23.76 -5.11 -11.14
CA GLU A 229 -24.76 -4.98 -10.05
C GLU A 229 -24.57 -6.07 -8.98
N ALA A 230 -23.97 -7.20 -9.33
CA ALA A 230 -23.75 -8.34 -8.44
C ALA A 230 -22.51 -9.13 -8.89
N PRO A 231 -21.92 -10.01 -8.04
CA PRO A 231 -20.79 -10.83 -8.41
C PRO A 231 -21.01 -11.58 -9.73
N LEU A 232 -19.98 -11.53 -10.58
CA LEU A 232 -20.03 -12.05 -11.94
C LEU A 232 -19.69 -13.54 -11.95
N ARG A 233 -20.57 -14.35 -12.54
CA ARG A 233 -20.24 -15.72 -12.94
C ARG A 233 -19.65 -15.73 -14.34
N ILE A 234 -18.63 -16.53 -14.54
CA ILE A 234 -17.93 -16.59 -15.81
C ILE A 234 -18.77 -17.39 -16.82
N PRO A 235 -19.11 -16.80 -17.99
CA PRO A 235 -19.80 -17.52 -19.04
C PRO A 235 -18.98 -18.70 -19.58
N LYS A 236 -19.65 -19.76 -20.00
CA LYS A 236 -18.99 -20.92 -20.62
C LYS A 236 -18.20 -20.46 -21.86
N ASN A 237 -16.94 -20.87 -21.94
CA ASN A 237 -15.99 -20.52 -23.01
C ASN A 237 -15.49 -19.06 -22.99
N ALA A 238 -15.80 -18.24 -21.98
CA ALA A 238 -15.13 -16.94 -21.83
C ALA A 238 -13.63 -17.16 -21.56
N THR A 239 -12.81 -16.34 -22.21
CA THR A 239 -11.34 -16.37 -22.05
C THR A 239 -10.81 -15.08 -21.45
N TRP A 240 -11.60 -14.00 -21.56
CA TRP A 240 -11.25 -12.67 -21.11
C TRP A 240 -12.41 -12.05 -20.32
N LEU A 241 -12.05 -11.21 -19.36
CA LEU A 241 -12.92 -10.22 -18.73
C LEU A 241 -12.33 -8.84 -19.00
N ARG A 242 -13.12 -7.94 -19.57
CA ARG A 242 -12.74 -6.54 -19.75
C ARG A 242 -13.67 -5.65 -18.95
N ILE A 243 -13.11 -4.62 -18.31
CA ILE A 243 -13.81 -3.80 -17.34
C ILE A 243 -13.41 -2.34 -17.54
N VAL A 244 -14.36 -1.43 -17.38
CA VAL A 244 -14.10 0.01 -17.36
C VAL A 244 -15.03 0.69 -16.36
N THR A 245 -14.58 1.78 -15.77
CA THR A 245 -15.39 2.63 -14.90
C THR A 245 -15.84 3.89 -15.63
N TYR A 246 -17.08 4.30 -15.33
CA TYR A 246 -17.72 5.48 -15.89
C TYR A 246 -18.20 6.40 -14.78
N ARG A 247 -18.27 7.71 -15.09
CA ARG A 247 -18.97 8.72 -14.30
C ARG A 247 -19.67 9.68 -15.25
N ASP A 248 -20.94 9.97 -14.99
CA ASP A 248 -21.77 10.84 -15.83
C ASP A 248 -21.77 10.40 -17.32
N ASN A 249 -21.92 9.11 -17.56
CA ASN A 249 -21.89 8.48 -18.89
C ASN A 249 -20.60 8.69 -19.69
N LYS A 250 -19.47 9.00 -19.03
CA LYS A 250 -18.15 9.14 -19.65
C LYS A 250 -17.16 8.18 -19.03
N PRO A 251 -16.29 7.53 -19.81
CA PRO A 251 -15.25 6.69 -19.27
C PRO A 251 -14.26 7.54 -18.46
N ILE A 252 -13.90 7.07 -17.28
CA ILE A 252 -12.98 7.80 -16.39
C ILE A 252 -11.76 6.95 -15.97
N GLY A 253 -11.95 5.66 -15.74
CA GLY A 253 -10.86 4.72 -15.47
C GLY A 253 -10.28 4.11 -16.74
N LYS A 254 -9.16 3.40 -16.59
CA LYS A 254 -8.57 2.62 -17.67
C LYS A 254 -9.40 1.35 -17.94
N VAL A 255 -9.39 0.89 -19.20
CA VAL A 255 -9.90 -0.45 -19.54
C VAL A 255 -8.93 -1.48 -18.95
N ILE A 256 -9.43 -2.30 -18.05
CA ILE A 256 -8.71 -3.43 -17.46
C ILE A 256 -9.05 -4.68 -18.29
N THR A 257 -8.05 -5.44 -18.69
CA THR A 257 -8.23 -6.69 -19.43
C THR A 257 -7.51 -7.82 -18.70
N LEU A 258 -8.26 -8.83 -18.27
CA LEU A 258 -7.75 -9.97 -17.51
C LEU A 258 -8.17 -11.28 -18.17
N THR A 259 -7.26 -12.25 -18.21
CA THR A 259 -7.62 -13.60 -18.62
C THR A 259 -8.34 -14.34 -17.50
N ILE A 260 -9.25 -15.26 -17.87
CA ILE A 260 -9.92 -16.10 -16.88
C ILE A 260 -8.90 -16.94 -16.10
N LYS A 261 -7.84 -17.45 -16.76
CA LYS A 261 -6.75 -18.17 -16.09
C LYS A 261 -6.03 -17.34 -15.02
N GLU A 262 -5.86 -16.06 -15.25
CA GLU A 262 -5.25 -15.17 -14.27
C GLU A 262 -6.17 -14.95 -13.07
N LEU A 263 -7.47 -14.82 -13.31
CA LEU A 263 -8.48 -14.69 -12.25
C LEU A 263 -8.57 -15.97 -11.40
N GLU A 264 -8.52 -17.14 -12.02
CA GLU A 264 -8.43 -18.46 -11.34
C GLU A 264 -7.20 -18.50 -10.41
N LYS A 265 -6.02 -18.17 -10.95
CA LYS A 265 -4.78 -18.15 -10.17
C LYS A 265 -4.84 -17.18 -8.98
N ARG A 266 -5.44 -15.99 -9.16
CA ARG A 266 -5.62 -15.02 -8.06
C ARG A 266 -6.56 -15.55 -6.98
N ALA A 267 -7.66 -16.20 -7.36
CA ALA A 267 -8.62 -16.80 -6.44
C ALA A 267 -8.00 -17.98 -5.65
N ASP A 268 -7.15 -18.81 -6.29
CA ASP A 268 -6.42 -19.89 -5.63
C ASP A 268 -5.43 -19.37 -4.58
N ASN A 269 -4.69 -18.31 -4.89
CA ASN A 269 -3.75 -17.70 -3.94
C ASN A 269 -4.46 -17.19 -2.70
N THR A 270 -5.66 -16.63 -2.83
CA THR A 270 -6.47 -16.16 -1.70
C THR A 270 -6.93 -17.32 -0.80
N ARG A 271 -7.26 -18.50 -1.36
CA ARG A 271 -7.59 -19.71 -0.59
C ARG A 271 -6.44 -20.19 0.27
N HIS A 272 -5.21 -20.16 -0.24
CA HIS A 272 -4.03 -20.62 0.49
C HIS A 272 -3.67 -19.71 1.67
N VAL A 273 -3.97 -18.42 1.59
CA VAL A 273 -3.74 -17.46 2.69
C VAL A 273 -4.75 -17.68 3.84
N VAL A 274 -6.01 -17.96 3.51
CA VAL A 274 -7.09 -18.18 4.50
C VAL A 274 -7.00 -19.57 5.15
N GLY A 275 -6.43 -20.56 4.46
CA GLY A 275 -6.27 -21.95 4.98
C GLY A 275 -5.09 -22.15 5.93
N ASN A 276 -4.22 -21.13 6.13
CA ASN A 276 -3.04 -21.16 7.00
C ASN A 276 -3.17 -20.25 8.24
N LEU A 277 -4.37 -19.73 8.52
CA LEU A 277 -4.76 -19.03 9.75
C LEU A 277 -5.61 -19.97 10.61
#